data_3dcaa80686915fea002673dc2334837c
#
_entry.id   3dcaa80686915fea002673dc2334837c
#
_cell.length_a   1.000
_cell.length_b   1.000
_cell.length_c   1.000
_cell.angle_alpha   90.00
_cell.angle_beta   90.00
_cell.angle_gamma   90.00
#
_symmetry.space_group_name_H-M   'P 1'
#
loop_
_entity.id
_entity.type
_entity.pdbx_description
1 polymer ?
#
loop_
_entity_poly.entity_id
_entity_poly.type
_entity_poly.pdbx_seq_one_letter_code
_entity_poly.pdbx_strand_id
1 'polypeptide(L)'
;MNCPTCGAGLVPGAKFCGACGTPAASDEASRPQPPSPPSPPSPPQPPHYQAGAAGGGIRIDDDARGEGRGYTFEILHQPAFALAVVRLQPEQSILAEAGAMVSMSANVELLSQLKGGLMGALKRAVGGESAFVSTFTARGGPGEVTLAPGSPGDIAAIEMSNQQFYVQSSSYLAGDAGLAVDTRWGGAKSFFGGEGLFVLQVTGTGLLLLSSFGAIHRKRLAAGERYVVDTGHLVAWEGTTQYTLRKAATGFFRSMVSGEGVVAEFTGPGELLIQTRNLAAFAGLMKPFFPSQGGSGGSGFNIGG
;
A
#
# COMPACT_ATOMS: atom_id res chain seq x y z
N MET A 1 55.96 -16.68 32.84
CA MET A 1 55.23 -16.02 31.75
C MET A 1 55.29 -14.54 31.91
N ASN A 2 55.42 -13.77 30.84
CA ASN A 2 55.43 -12.30 30.91
C ASN A 2 54.09 -11.73 30.40
N CYS A 3 53.68 -10.63 30.96
CA CYS A 3 52.47 -9.93 30.57
C CYS A 3 52.59 -9.45 29.11
N PRO A 4 51.59 -9.78 28.22
CA PRO A 4 51.66 -9.41 26.82
C PRO A 4 51.52 -7.89 26.59
N THR A 5 51.05 -7.15 27.57
CA THR A 5 50.80 -5.70 27.45
C THR A 5 51.98 -4.86 27.96
N CYS A 6 52.63 -5.25 29.06
CA CYS A 6 53.68 -4.43 29.67
C CYS A 6 55.01 -5.16 29.86
N GLY A 7 55.15 -6.43 29.50
CA GLY A 7 56.36 -7.23 29.62
C GLY A 7 56.76 -7.65 31.05
N ALA A 8 56.03 -7.23 32.08
CA ALA A 8 56.34 -7.59 33.47
C ALA A 8 56.09 -9.08 33.73
N GLY A 9 56.92 -9.70 34.60
CA GLY A 9 56.76 -11.09 34.98
C GLY A 9 55.43 -11.36 35.70
N LEU A 10 54.66 -12.34 35.23
CA LEU A 10 53.41 -12.77 35.87
C LEU A 10 53.69 -13.81 36.96
N VAL A 11 53.09 -13.61 38.11
CA VAL A 11 53.12 -14.61 39.18
C VAL A 11 52.27 -15.81 38.76
N PRO A 12 52.76 -17.06 38.92
CA PRO A 12 51.94 -18.25 38.56
C PRO A 12 50.58 -18.25 39.27
N GLY A 13 49.50 -18.38 38.53
CA GLY A 13 48.14 -18.38 39.07
C GLY A 13 47.49 -17.01 39.27
N ALA A 14 48.14 -15.93 38.95
CA ALA A 14 47.56 -14.59 39.04
C ALA A 14 46.54 -14.37 37.92
N LYS A 15 45.33 -13.92 38.27
CA LYS A 15 44.25 -13.60 37.28
C LYS A 15 44.50 -12.29 36.54
N PHE A 16 45.36 -11.41 37.07
CA PHE A 16 45.68 -10.09 36.51
C PHE A 16 47.18 -9.79 36.69
N CYS A 17 47.73 -9.02 35.78
CA CYS A 17 49.09 -8.51 35.91
C CYS A 17 49.18 -7.47 37.05
N GLY A 18 50.05 -7.71 38.04
CA GLY A 18 50.23 -6.79 39.17
C GLY A 18 50.80 -5.42 38.80
N ALA A 19 51.43 -5.26 37.62
CA ALA A 19 52.02 -3.99 37.18
C ALA A 19 51.05 -3.13 36.33
N CYS A 20 50.18 -3.71 35.50
CA CYS A 20 49.32 -2.96 34.59
C CYS A 20 47.83 -3.34 34.65
N GLY A 21 47.44 -4.30 35.49
CA GLY A 21 46.03 -4.71 35.64
C GLY A 21 45.46 -5.52 34.50
N THR A 22 46.20 -5.83 33.43
CA THR A 22 45.71 -6.64 32.30
C THR A 22 45.41 -8.07 32.74
N PRO A 23 44.28 -8.70 32.34
CA PRO A 23 44.01 -10.09 32.66
C PRO A 23 45.13 -11.00 32.17
N ALA A 24 45.60 -11.90 33.03
CA ALA A 24 46.53 -12.94 32.64
C ALA A 24 45.76 -14.00 31.88
N ALA A 25 46.23 -14.42 30.69
CA ALA A 25 45.61 -15.50 29.95
C ALA A 25 45.58 -16.77 30.82
N SER A 26 44.42 -17.19 31.24
CA SER A 26 44.19 -18.48 31.90
C SER A 26 44.25 -19.60 30.85
N ASP A 27 44.95 -20.69 31.14
CA ASP A 27 44.98 -21.92 30.33
C ASP A 27 43.64 -22.64 30.35
N GLU A 28 42.58 -21.98 29.87
CA GLU A 28 41.24 -22.56 29.79
C GLU A 28 40.92 -23.09 28.41
N ALA A 29 41.94 -23.33 27.58
CA ALA A 29 41.84 -23.81 26.21
C ALA A 29 41.74 -25.35 26.04
N SER A 30 41.47 -26.13 27.11
CA SER A 30 41.47 -27.57 27.02
C SER A 30 40.28 -28.28 27.69
N ARG A 31 39.12 -27.65 27.80
CA ARG A 31 37.90 -28.40 28.09
C ARG A 31 37.16 -28.69 26.78
N PRO A 32 36.90 -30.01 26.48
CA PRO A 32 35.97 -30.33 25.36
C PRO A 32 34.64 -29.69 25.62
N GLN A 33 34.18 -28.85 24.69
CA GLN A 33 32.82 -28.33 24.72
C GLN A 33 31.87 -29.50 24.59
N PRO A 34 30.79 -29.58 25.40
CA PRO A 34 29.72 -30.53 25.17
C PRO A 34 29.11 -30.25 23.79
N PRO A 35 28.68 -31.29 23.05
CA PRO A 35 28.05 -31.09 21.76
C PRO A 35 26.88 -30.15 21.92
N SER A 36 26.82 -29.11 21.05
CA SER A 36 25.68 -28.18 20.99
C SER A 36 24.41 -28.97 20.79
N PRO A 37 23.30 -28.65 21.50
CA PRO A 37 22.04 -29.30 21.24
C PRO A 37 21.64 -29.07 19.77
N PRO A 38 21.01 -30.06 19.11
CA PRO A 38 20.56 -29.91 17.74
C PRO A 38 19.67 -28.65 17.65
N SER A 39 19.96 -27.77 16.68
CA SER A 39 19.15 -26.60 16.42
C SER A 39 17.68 -27.02 16.23
N PRO A 40 16.71 -26.34 16.85
CA PRO A 40 15.31 -26.63 16.60
C PRO A 40 15.05 -26.58 15.08
N PRO A 41 14.19 -27.46 14.54
CA PRO A 41 13.83 -27.40 13.13
C PRO A 41 13.35 -25.98 12.80
N SER A 42 13.90 -25.41 11.74
CA SER A 42 13.46 -24.10 11.25
C SER A 42 11.96 -24.15 11.04
N PRO A 43 11.19 -23.13 11.48
CA PRO A 43 9.77 -23.08 11.17
C PRO A 43 9.60 -23.22 9.65
N PRO A 44 8.55 -23.89 9.16
CA PRO A 44 8.31 -24.00 7.74
C PRO A 44 8.29 -22.61 7.15
N GLN A 45 9.19 -22.34 6.23
CA GLN A 45 9.21 -21.09 5.49
C GLN A 45 7.89 -20.99 4.75
N PRO A 46 7.19 -19.83 4.83
CA PRO A 46 6.03 -19.62 3.98
C PRO A 46 6.44 -19.88 2.53
N PRO A 47 5.58 -20.45 1.70
CA PRO A 47 5.91 -20.76 0.33
C PRO A 47 6.43 -19.49 -0.35
N HIS A 48 7.70 -19.49 -0.73
CA HIS A 48 8.26 -18.47 -1.58
C HIS A 48 7.51 -18.55 -2.91
N TYR A 49 6.65 -17.58 -3.17
CA TYR A 49 6.03 -17.41 -4.45
C TYR A 49 7.13 -17.06 -5.46
N GLN A 50 7.56 -18.03 -6.24
CA GLN A 50 8.41 -17.77 -7.40
C GLN A 50 7.56 -16.97 -8.39
N ALA A 51 7.96 -15.73 -8.65
CA ALA A 51 7.43 -14.94 -9.74
C ALA A 51 7.60 -15.75 -11.03
N GLY A 52 6.50 -16.19 -11.62
CA GLY A 52 6.50 -16.88 -12.89
C GLY A 52 7.06 -15.94 -13.97
N ALA A 53 7.98 -16.47 -14.75
CA ALA A 53 8.63 -15.74 -15.83
C ALA A 53 7.64 -15.30 -16.91
N ALA A 54 7.89 -14.10 -17.46
CA ALA A 54 7.37 -13.52 -18.70
C ALA A 54 5.86 -13.20 -18.78
N GLY A 55 5.53 -11.98 -18.42
CA GLY A 55 4.22 -11.33 -18.59
C GLY A 55 3.95 -10.41 -17.40
N GLY A 56 3.57 -9.15 -17.63
CA GLY A 56 3.37 -8.12 -16.64
C GLY A 56 2.98 -8.64 -15.25
N GLY A 57 3.87 -8.48 -14.28
CA GLY A 57 3.74 -9.08 -12.96
C GLY A 57 3.26 -8.09 -11.90
N ILE A 58 2.41 -8.56 -10.97
CA ILE A 58 2.09 -7.80 -9.76
C ILE A 58 3.25 -7.99 -8.77
N ARG A 59 3.88 -6.89 -8.33
CA ARG A 59 4.93 -6.87 -7.32
C ARG A 59 4.39 -6.30 -6.02
N ILE A 60 4.51 -7.05 -4.95
CA ILE A 60 4.13 -6.66 -3.57
C ILE A 60 5.31 -7.02 -2.63
N ASP A 61 6.50 -7.17 -3.18
CA ASP A 61 7.68 -7.58 -2.41
C ASP A 61 8.27 -6.39 -1.66
N ASP A 62 8.92 -6.66 -0.52
CA ASP A 62 9.69 -5.67 0.21
C ASP A 62 10.72 -5.02 -0.73
N ASP A 63 10.78 -3.67 -0.74
CA ASP A 63 11.66 -2.89 -1.61
C ASP A 63 11.44 -3.11 -3.12
N ALA A 64 10.20 -3.17 -3.57
CA ALA A 64 9.87 -3.30 -4.99
C ALA A 64 10.50 -2.17 -5.82
N ARG A 65 11.21 -2.55 -6.88
CA ARG A 65 11.88 -1.64 -7.81
C ARG A 65 11.57 -2.03 -9.24
N GLY A 66 11.57 -1.04 -10.14
CA GLY A 66 11.36 -1.31 -11.55
C GLY A 66 11.54 -0.07 -12.41
N GLU A 67 11.23 -0.28 -13.68
CA GLU A 67 11.32 0.74 -14.70
C GLU A 67 9.97 0.91 -15.40
N GLY A 68 9.61 2.15 -15.68
CA GLY A 68 8.51 2.51 -16.55
C GLY A 68 9.02 3.18 -17.82
N ARG A 69 8.14 3.81 -18.59
CA ARG A 69 8.53 4.52 -19.83
C ARG A 69 9.21 5.85 -19.50
N GLY A 70 10.55 5.83 -19.46
CA GLY A 70 11.36 7.03 -19.20
C GLY A 70 11.41 7.42 -17.74
N TYR A 71 11.19 6.50 -16.83
CA TYR A 71 11.40 6.67 -15.39
C TYR A 71 11.76 5.35 -14.72
N THR A 72 12.35 5.45 -13.55
CA THR A 72 12.53 4.34 -12.61
C THR A 72 11.69 4.58 -11.37
N PHE A 73 11.32 3.52 -10.67
CA PHE A 73 10.63 3.65 -9.38
C PHE A 73 11.23 2.71 -8.33
N GLU A 74 11.06 3.10 -7.09
CA GLU A 74 11.43 2.34 -5.90
C GLU A 74 10.35 2.53 -4.85
N ILE A 75 9.89 1.43 -4.22
CA ILE A 75 8.91 1.49 -3.14
C ILE A 75 9.63 1.18 -1.84
N LEU A 76 9.65 2.14 -0.94
CA LEU A 76 10.32 2.09 0.36
C LEU A 76 9.31 1.86 1.48
N HIS A 77 9.77 1.34 2.61
CA HIS A 77 9.02 1.22 3.87
C HIS A 77 7.76 0.36 3.79
N GLN A 78 7.74 -0.62 2.87
CA GLN A 78 6.65 -1.59 2.81
C GLN A 78 6.63 -2.48 4.07
N PRO A 79 5.48 -3.07 4.44
CA PRO A 79 4.14 -2.91 3.85
C PRO A 79 3.25 -1.88 4.57
N ALA A 80 3.75 -1.12 5.53
CA ALA A 80 2.89 -0.36 6.45
C ALA A 80 2.86 1.15 6.19
N PHE A 81 3.97 1.73 5.73
CA PHE A 81 4.14 3.17 5.49
C PHE A 81 4.85 3.39 4.16
N ALA A 82 4.36 2.70 3.13
CA ALA A 82 5.02 2.65 1.84
C ALA A 82 5.13 4.03 1.19
N LEU A 83 6.29 4.30 0.58
CA LEU A 83 6.61 5.50 -0.16
C LEU A 83 7.14 5.11 -1.54
N ALA A 84 6.48 5.53 -2.60
CA ALA A 84 7.00 5.38 -3.95
C ALA A 84 7.89 6.57 -4.31
N VAL A 85 9.13 6.29 -4.68
CA VAL A 85 10.09 7.26 -5.23
C VAL A 85 10.15 7.04 -6.74
N VAL A 86 9.70 8.02 -7.52
CA VAL A 86 9.67 7.96 -8.99
C VAL A 86 10.68 8.95 -9.55
N ARG A 87 11.67 8.46 -10.32
CA ARG A 87 12.72 9.27 -10.95
C ARG A 87 12.45 9.37 -12.44
N LEU A 88 11.99 10.54 -12.86
CA LEU A 88 11.63 10.85 -14.25
C LEU A 88 12.87 11.27 -15.04
N GLN A 89 13.00 10.77 -16.28
CA GLN A 89 13.93 11.34 -17.27
C GLN A 89 13.43 12.71 -17.73
N PRO A 90 14.28 13.53 -18.37
CA PRO A 90 13.87 14.82 -18.91
C PRO A 90 12.64 14.68 -19.80
N GLU A 91 11.66 15.57 -19.65
CA GLU A 91 10.39 15.64 -20.40
C GLU A 91 9.46 14.41 -20.22
N GLN A 92 9.78 13.51 -19.30
CA GLN A 92 8.91 12.39 -18.98
C GLN A 92 7.91 12.74 -17.90
N SER A 93 6.78 12.04 -17.93
CA SER A 93 5.65 12.31 -17.05
C SER A 93 5.10 11.04 -16.40
N ILE A 94 4.57 11.20 -15.19
CA ILE A 94 3.72 10.21 -14.53
C ILE A 94 2.40 10.85 -14.11
N LEU A 95 1.33 10.09 -14.17
CA LEU A 95 0.02 10.48 -13.63
C LEU A 95 -0.09 9.98 -12.20
N ALA A 96 -0.51 10.83 -11.27
CA ALA A 96 -0.74 10.40 -9.89
C ALA A 96 -1.95 11.09 -9.27
N GLU A 97 -2.51 10.49 -8.22
CA GLU A 97 -3.49 11.14 -7.37
C GLU A 97 -2.90 12.44 -6.79
N ALA A 98 -3.61 13.56 -6.89
CA ALA A 98 -3.10 14.86 -6.48
C ALA A 98 -2.73 14.93 -4.98
N GLY A 99 -3.46 14.20 -4.14
CA GLY A 99 -3.22 14.11 -2.70
C GLY A 99 -2.04 13.20 -2.30
N ALA A 100 -1.51 12.41 -3.23
CA ALA A 100 -0.45 11.45 -2.94
C ALA A 100 0.96 12.06 -2.91
N MET A 101 1.17 13.25 -3.46
CA MET A 101 2.47 13.88 -3.56
C MET A 101 3.00 14.30 -2.17
N VAL A 102 4.17 13.76 -1.82
CA VAL A 102 4.90 14.10 -0.59
C VAL A 102 5.96 15.16 -0.87
N SER A 103 6.76 14.95 -1.92
CA SER A 103 7.79 15.89 -2.36
C SER A 103 8.08 15.74 -3.85
N MET A 104 8.71 16.74 -4.43
CA MET A 104 9.19 16.69 -5.81
C MET A 104 10.39 17.62 -6.02
N SER A 105 11.20 17.33 -7.02
CA SER A 105 12.27 18.22 -7.48
C SER A 105 11.70 19.53 -7.98
N ALA A 106 12.42 20.65 -7.79
CA ALA A 106 11.96 21.99 -8.16
C ALA A 106 11.71 22.15 -9.68
N ASN A 107 12.32 21.31 -10.51
CA ASN A 107 12.12 21.30 -11.96
C ASN A 107 10.99 20.36 -12.41
N VAL A 108 10.24 19.76 -11.51
CA VAL A 108 9.04 18.98 -11.84
C VAL A 108 7.84 19.93 -11.88
N GLU A 109 7.19 19.98 -13.04
CA GLU A 109 5.97 20.72 -13.26
C GLU A 109 4.76 19.87 -12.88
N LEU A 110 3.87 20.43 -12.03
CA LEU A 110 2.62 19.82 -11.64
C LEU A 110 1.47 20.45 -12.43
N LEU A 111 0.83 19.67 -13.28
CA LEU A 111 -0.38 20.05 -13.99
C LEU A 111 -1.57 19.26 -13.48
N SER A 112 -2.46 19.90 -12.74
CA SER A 112 -3.74 19.31 -12.34
C SER A 112 -4.68 19.29 -13.54
N GLN A 113 -4.93 18.11 -14.10
CA GLN A 113 -5.86 17.95 -15.21
C GLN A 113 -7.28 17.70 -14.70
N LEU A 114 -8.12 18.69 -14.88
CA LEU A 114 -9.58 18.52 -14.84
C LEU A 114 -10.00 17.79 -16.13
N LYS A 115 -9.98 16.48 -16.15
CA LYS A 115 -10.51 15.71 -17.29
C LYS A 115 -11.99 16.05 -17.50
N GLY A 116 -12.28 16.74 -18.61
CA GLY A 116 -13.68 17.09 -19.00
C GLY A 116 -14.06 18.55 -18.86
N GLY A 117 -13.07 19.46 -18.66
CA GLY A 117 -13.32 20.90 -18.52
C GLY A 117 -14.07 21.28 -17.25
N LEU A 118 -14.38 22.56 -17.08
CA LEU A 118 -15.05 23.11 -15.89
C LEU A 118 -16.41 22.43 -15.61
N MET A 119 -17.15 22.06 -16.64
CA MET A 119 -18.46 21.37 -16.54
C MET A 119 -18.31 19.91 -16.09
N GLY A 120 -17.25 19.21 -16.50
CA GLY A 120 -16.95 17.87 -16.04
C GLY A 120 -16.49 17.81 -14.58
N ALA A 121 -15.75 18.84 -14.14
CA ALA A 121 -15.36 19.03 -12.74
C ALA A 121 -16.58 19.30 -11.85
N LEU A 122 -17.50 20.16 -12.29
CA LEU A 122 -18.71 20.47 -11.54
C LEU A 122 -19.63 19.26 -11.39
N LYS A 123 -19.82 18.45 -12.45
CA LYS A 123 -20.58 17.20 -12.38
C LYS A 123 -19.95 16.17 -11.43
N ARG A 124 -18.62 16.11 -11.33
CA ARG A 124 -17.90 15.21 -10.42
C ARG A 124 -17.93 15.71 -8.98
N ALA A 125 -17.74 17.00 -8.75
CA ALA A 125 -17.85 17.61 -7.42
C ALA A 125 -19.24 17.37 -6.79
N VAL A 126 -20.30 17.45 -7.57
CA VAL A 126 -21.68 17.14 -7.13
C VAL A 126 -21.88 15.62 -6.93
N GLY A 127 -21.07 14.78 -7.60
CA GLY A 127 -21.09 13.32 -7.45
C GLY A 127 -20.22 12.78 -6.32
N GLY A 128 -19.48 13.62 -5.59
CA GLY A 128 -18.52 13.19 -4.57
C GLY A 128 -17.23 12.59 -5.14
N GLU A 129 -16.95 12.79 -6.42
CA GLU A 129 -15.79 12.23 -7.10
C GLU A 129 -14.65 13.26 -7.12
N SER A 130 -13.70 13.14 -6.20
CA SER A 130 -12.43 13.87 -6.29
C SER A 130 -11.39 13.06 -7.08
N ALA A 131 -11.73 12.65 -8.29
CA ALA A 131 -10.78 12.01 -9.19
C ALA A 131 -9.90 13.10 -9.86
N PHE A 132 -9.12 13.80 -9.06
CA PHE A 132 -8.09 14.70 -9.58
C PHE A 132 -6.83 13.86 -9.79
N VAL A 133 -6.61 13.45 -11.03
CA VAL A 133 -5.31 12.91 -11.45
C VAL A 133 -4.48 14.10 -11.92
N SER A 134 -3.33 14.29 -11.31
CA SER A 134 -2.34 15.28 -11.69
C SER A 134 -1.24 14.67 -12.52
N THR A 135 -0.69 15.44 -13.46
CA THR A 135 0.47 15.05 -14.27
C THR A 135 1.69 15.73 -13.69
N PHE A 136 2.70 14.94 -13.38
CA PHE A 136 4.01 15.38 -12.93
C PHE A 136 5.01 15.19 -14.07
N THR A 137 5.64 16.27 -14.55
CA THR A 137 6.56 16.27 -15.70
C THR A 137 7.89 16.87 -15.31
N ALA A 138 9.00 16.16 -15.51
CA ALA A 138 10.35 16.69 -15.33
C ALA A 138 10.71 17.62 -16.50
N ARG A 139 11.10 18.88 -16.21
CA ARG A 139 11.43 19.88 -17.21
C ARG A 139 12.91 20.25 -17.21
N GLY A 140 13.52 20.24 -18.39
CA GLY A 140 14.90 20.71 -18.58
C GLY A 140 16.00 19.84 -17.92
N GLY A 141 15.65 18.70 -17.32
CA GLY A 141 16.55 17.77 -16.67
C GLY A 141 15.78 16.65 -15.98
N PRO A 142 16.47 15.63 -15.44
CA PRO A 142 15.82 14.59 -14.65
C PRO A 142 15.21 15.16 -13.37
N GLY A 143 14.11 14.57 -12.91
CA GLY A 143 13.41 15.01 -11.70
C GLY A 143 12.89 13.82 -10.89
N GLU A 144 12.60 14.05 -9.62
CA GLU A 144 12.06 13.05 -8.70
C GLU A 144 10.72 13.51 -8.13
N VAL A 145 9.79 12.56 -8.00
CA VAL A 145 8.52 12.76 -7.30
C VAL A 145 8.36 11.63 -6.29
N THR A 146 8.02 11.97 -5.04
CA THR A 146 7.68 10.98 -4.03
C THR A 146 6.18 10.97 -3.77
N LEU A 147 5.61 9.78 -3.72
CA LEU A 147 4.17 9.56 -3.58
C LEU A 147 3.90 8.60 -2.41
N ALA A 148 2.92 8.93 -1.58
CA ALA A 148 2.49 8.06 -0.48
C ALA A 148 0.99 7.84 -0.50
N PRO A 149 0.50 6.69 -0.02
CA PRO A 149 -0.91 6.47 0.25
C PRO A 149 -1.48 7.54 1.19
N GLY A 150 -2.73 7.95 1.00
CA GLY A 150 -3.43 8.86 1.91
C GLY A 150 -3.70 8.28 3.30
N SER A 151 -3.54 6.97 3.47
CA SER A 151 -3.65 6.24 4.75
C SER A 151 -2.42 5.37 4.97
N PRO A 152 -2.09 5.01 6.24
CA PRO A 152 -1.01 4.06 6.51
C PRO A 152 -1.25 2.74 5.77
N GLY A 153 -0.34 2.40 4.86
CA GLY A 153 -0.56 1.24 4.01
C GLY A 153 0.59 0.91 3.09
N ASP A 154 0.29 0.01 2.17
CA ASP A 154 1.23 -0.59 1.24
C ASP A 154 1.03 -0.06 -0.18
N ILE A 155 2.03 -0.29 -1.03
CA ILE A 155 1.97 0.03 -2.46
C ILE A 155 2.27 -1.24 -3.26
N ALA A 156 1.37 -1.59 -4.19
CA ALA A 156 1.64 -2.62 -5.18
C ALA A 156 1.99 -2.00 -6.53
N ALA A 157 3.00 -2.55 -7.19
CA ALA A 157 3.37 -2.20 -8.57
C ALA A 157 2.86 -3.28 -9.52
N ILE A 158 2.10 -2.89 -10.54
CA ILE A 158 1.59 -3.77 -11.58
C ILE A 158 2.16 -3.34 -12.92
N GLU A 159 2.95 -4.21 -13.55
CA GLU A 159 3.39 -4.04 -14.93
C GLU A 159 2.28 -4.54 -15.87
N MET A 160 1.49 -3.64 -16.38
CA MET A 160 0.39 -3.94 -17.30
C MET A 160 0.92 -4.16 -18.72
N SER A 161 0.46 -5.23 -19.37
CA SER A 161 0.79 -5.56 -20.76
C SER A 161 -0.49 -5.79 -21.57
N ASN A 162 -1.15 -4.71 -21.96
CA ASN A 162 -2.44 -4.70 -22.63
C ASN A 162 -3.55 -5.45 -21.84
N GLN A 163 -3.47 -5.34 -20.53
CA GLN A 163 -4.42 -5.94 -19.58
C GLN A 163 -5.43 -4.91 -19.13
N GLN A 164 -6.47 -5.40 -18.47
CA GLN A 164 -7.48 -4.59 -17.82
C GLN A 164 -7.50 -4.93 -16.32
N PHE A 165 -7.52 -3.88 -15.49
CA PHE A 165 -7.77 -3.98 -14.07
C PHE A 165 -8.96 -3.11 -13.68
N TYR A 166 -9.75 -3.60 -12.74
CA TYR A 166 -10.69 -2.81 -11.99
C TYR A 166 -10.03 -2.39 -10.68
N VAL A 167 -10.06 -1.12 -10.36
CA VAL A 167 -9.38 -0.52 -9.22
C VAL A 167 -10.39 0.27 -8.39
N GLN A 168 -10.42 0.06 -7.10
CA GLN A 168 -11.18 0.94 -6.21
C GLN A 168 -10.57 2.35 -6.27
N SER A 169 -11.39 3.39 -6.40
CA SER A 169 -10.91 4.76 -6.66
C SER A 169 -9.91 5.27 -5.63
N SER A 170 -10.09 4.94 -4.36
CA SER A 170 -9.15 5.31 -3.28
C SER A 170 -7.84 4.51 -3.29
N SER A 171 -7.73 3.50 -4.13
CA SER A 171 -6.54 2.65 -4.25
C SER A 171 -5.67 2.99 -5.47
N TYR A 172 -6.11 3.89 -6.35
CA TYR A 172 -5.27 4.39 -7.44
C TYR A 172 -4.25 5.39 -6.90
N LEU A 173 -2.98 5.06 -6.97
CA LEU A 173 -1.90 5.95 -6.51
C LEU A 173 -1.26 6.71 -7.67
N ALA A 174 -0.77 5.99 -8.68
CA ALA A 174 -0.11 6.56 -9.84
C ALA A 174 -0.11 5.57 -11.02
N GLY A 175 0.20 6.07 -12.21
CA GLY A 175 0.33 5.23 -13.38
C GLY A 175 1.04 5.93 -14.54
N ASP A 176 1.50 5.11 -15.47
CA ASP A 176 2.08 5.56 -16.74
C ASP A 176 1.07 6.45 -17.47
N ALA A 177 1.54 7.54 -18.08
CA ALA A 177 0.70 8.46 -18.85
C ALA A 177 0.00 7.79 -20.06
N GLY A 178 0.47 6.63 -20.47
CA GLY A 178 -0.12 5.82 -21.54
C GLY A 178 -1.29 4.93 -21.09
N LEU A 179 -1.57 4.83 -19.78
CA LEU A 179 -2.72 4.07 -19.30
C LEU A 179 -4.02 4.87 -19.46
N ALA A 180 -5.05 4.22 -19.96
CA ALA A 180 -6.40 4.76 -19.98
C ALA A 180 -7.08 4.43 -18.64
N VAL A 181 -7.56 5.48 -17.97
CA VAL A 181 -8.28 5.36 -16.68
C VAL A 181 -9.68 5.90 -16.87
N ASP A 182 -10.67 5.02 -16.84
CA ASP A 182 -12.08 5.34 -17.04
C ASP A 182 -12.89 5.02 -15.79
N THR A 183 -13.83 5.90 -15.44
CA THR A 183 -14.77 5.65 -14.35
C THR A 183 -15.88 4.74 -14.83
N ARG A 184 -16.07 3.59 -14.20
CA ARG A 184 -17.19 2.69 -14.49
C ARG A 184 -18.38 2.99 -13.60
N TRP A 185 -19.45 3.46 -14.21
CA TRP A 185 -20.73 3.82 -13.59
C TRP A 185 -21.75 2.67 -13.52
N GLY A 186 -21.35 1.45 -13.61
CA GLY A 186 -22.25 0.30 -13.63
C GLY A 186 -22.90 0.02 -12.28
N GLY A 187 -24.02 0.65 -11.95
CA GLY A 187 -24.91 0.26 -10.83
C GLY A 187 -24.30 0.36 -9.40
N ALA A 188 -23.01 0.57 -9.30
CA ALA A 188 -22.24 0.47 -8.06
C ALA A 188 -22.29 1.73 -7.16
N LYS A 189 -22.88 2.84 -7.61
CA LYS A 189 -22.96 4.07 -6.79
C LYS A 189 -23.59 3.87 -5.42
N SER A 190 -24.51 2.93 -5.31
CA SER A 190 -25.18 2.64 -4.04
C SER A 190 -24.53 1.49 -3.26
N PHE A 191 -23.55 0.78 -3.84
CA PHE A 191 -23.00 -0.43 -3.25
C PHE A 191 -21.70 -0.21 -2.47
N PHE A 192 -20.92 0.81 -2.82
CA PHE A 192 -19.68 1.13 -2.09
C PHE A 192 -19.91 2.11 -0.92
N GLY A 193 -21.04 1.99 -0.23
CA GLY A 193 -21.21 2.57 1.11
C GLY A 193 -21.44 4.07 1.19
N GLY A 194 -22.00 4.71 0.17
CA GLY A 194 -22.46 6.12 0.29
C GLY A 194 -21.34 7.16 0.39
N GLU A 195 -20.08 6.77 0.45
CA GLU A 195 -18.92 7.65 0.69
C GLU A 195 -18.16 8.04 -0.60
N GLY A 196 -18.81 7.98 -1.76
CA GLY A 196 -18.20 8.42 -3.02
C GLY A 196 -17.15 7.47 -3.61
N LEU A 197 -17.01 6.26 -3.09
CA LEU A 197 -16.10 5.25 -3.65
C LEU A 197 -16.70 4.64 -4.92
N PHE A 198 -15.94 4.60 -5.99
CA PHE A 198 -16.32 4.06 -7.29
C PHE A 198 -15.18 3.19 -7.85
N VAL A 199 -15.47 2.46 -8.89
CA VAL A 199 -14.51 1.59 -9.56
C VAL A 199 -13.95 2.27 -10.79
N LEU A 200 -12.63 2.31 -10.89
CA LEU A 200 -11.90 2.71 -12.08
C LEU A 200 -11.65 1.48 -12.94
N GLN A 201 -11.79 1.61 -14.24
CA GLN A 201 -11.26 0.66 -15.19
C GLN A 201 -9.95 1.22 -15.73
N VAL A 202 -8.85 0.50 -15.50
CA VAL A 202 -7.52 0.85 -16.01
C VAL A 202 -7.16 -0.14 -17.10
N THR A 203 -6.79 0.37 -18.28
CA THR A 203 -6.42 -0.45 -19.45
C THR A 203 -5.17 0.10 -20.10
N GLY A 204 -4.45 -0.76 -20.80
CA GLY A 204 -3.27 -0.37 -21.56
C GLY A 204 -1.99 -1.10 -21.16
N THR A 205 -0.87 -0.49 -21.49
CA THR A 205 0.48 -1.03 -21.23
C THR A 205 1.29 0.03 -20.49
N GLY A 206 1.90 -0.34 -19.39
CA GLY A 206 2.71 0.55 -18.55
C GLY A 206 2.63 0.18 -17.08
N LEU A 207 3.26 0.96 -16.21
CA LEU A 207 3.25 0.77 -14.77
C LEU A 207 1.97 1.36 -14.16
N LEU A 208 1.32 0.59 -13.30
CA LEU A 208 0.23 1.02 -12.42
C LEU A 208 0.67 0.82 -10.97
N LEU A 209 0.66 1.87 -10.18
CA LEU A 209 0.89 1.84 -8.73
C LEU A 209 -0.45 1.94 -8.00
N LEU A 210 -0.68 1.00 -7.11
CA LEU A 210 -1.89 0.92 -6.29
C LEU A 210 -1.52 1.07 -4.81
N SER A 211 -2.37 1.75 -4.07
CA SER A 211 -2.24 1.93 -2.63
C SER A 211 -3.30 1.15 -1.86
N SER A 212 -3.04 0.91 -0.58
CA SER A 212 -3.97 0.25 0.33
C SER A 212 -4.00 0.88 1.71
N PHE A 213 -5.03 0.59 2.49
CA PHE A 213 -5.02 0.80 3.92
C PHE A 213 -4.60 -0.51 4.63
N GLY A 214 -3.42 -0.50 5.27
CA GLY A 214 -2.72 -1.70 5.75
C GLY A 214 -2.02 -2.46 4.62
N ALA A 215 -1.64 -3.69 4.85
CA ALA A 215 -0.92 -4.51 3.88
C ALA A 215 -1.83 -5.00 2.74
N ILE A 216 -1.22 -5.30 1.58
CA ILE A 216 -1.91 -5.89 0.44
C ILE A 216 -1.78 -7.41 0.50
N HIS A 217 -2.92 -8.10 0.43
CA HIS A 217 -3.01 -9.55 0.27
C HIS A 217 -3.40 -9.89 -1.16
N ARG A 218 -2.57 -10.67 -1.84
CA ARG A 218 -2.82 -11.15 -3.19
C ARG A 218 -3.52 -12.51 -3.15
N LYS A 219 -4.68 -12.61 -3.78
CA LYS A 219 -5.43 -13.85 -3.95
C LYS A 219 -5.58 -14.19 -5.41
N ARG A 220 -5.01 -15.33 -5.82
CA ARG A 220 -5.21 -15.89 -7.15
C ARG A 220 -6.37 -16.88 -7.11
N LEU A 221 -7.29 -16.77 -8.06
CA LEU A 221 -8.42 -17.67 -8.24
C LEU A 221 -8.18 -18.60 -9.42
N ALA A 222 -8.39 -19.90 -9.20
CA ALA A 222 -8.43 -20.89 -10.26
C ALA A 222 -9.72 -20.72 -11.11
N ALA A 223 -9.73 -21.33 -12.30
CA ALA A 223 -10.92 -21.32 -13.13
C ALA A 223 -12.13 -21.95 -12.40
N GLY A 224 -13.23 -21.21 -12.31
CA GLY A 224 -14.45 -21.60 -11.60
C GLY A 224 -14.38 -21.49 -10.08
N GLU A 225 -13.22 -21.13 -9.50
CA GLU A 225 -13.11 -20.87 -8.05
C GLU A 225 -13.96 -19.63 -7.70
N ARG A 226 -14.81 -19.80 -6.68
CA ARG A 226 -15.65 -18.71 -6.16
C ARG A 226 -15.05 -18.18 -4.85
N TYR A 227 -14.97 -16.86 -4.72
CA TYR A 227 -14.42 -16.20 -3.55
C TYR A 227 -15.20 -14.93 -3.21
N VAL A 228 -15.48 -14.72 -1.93
CA VAL A 228 -16.27 -13.57 -1.46
C VAL A 228 -15.39 -12.62 -0.69
N VAL A 229 -15.45 -11.33 -1.04
CA VAL A 229 -14.68 -10.26 -0.39
C VAL A 229 -15.63 -9.16 0.05
N ASP A 230 -15.45 -8.63 1.26
CA ASP A 230 -16.08 -7.39 1.69
C ASP A 230 -15.56 -6.25 0.83
N THR A 231 -16.48 -5.46 0.24
CA THR A 231 -16.11 -4.39 -0.70
C THR A 231 -15.18 -3.33 -0.09
N GLY A 232 -15.24 -3.09 1.22
CA GLY A 232 -14.34 -2.19 1.92
C GLY A 232 -12.90 -2.67 2.02
N HIS A 233 -12.63 -3.93 1.65
CA HIS A 233 -11.29 -4.51 1.60
C HIS A 233 -10.75 -4.68 0.17
N LEU A 234 -11.53 -4.34 -0.87
CA LEU A 234 -11.06 -4.43 -2.25
C LEU A 234 -10.06 -3.32 -2.56
N VAL A 235 -8.96 -3.68 -3.23
CA VAL A 235 -7.99 -2.77 -3.83
C VAL A 235 -8.14 -2.78 -5.35
N ALA A 236 -7.98 -3.95 -5.96
CA ALA A 236 -8.10 -4.13 -7.41
C ALA A 236 -8.34 -5.60 -7.76
N TRP A 237 -8.78 -5.84 -9.00
CA TRP A 237 -8.89 -7.18 -9.58
C TRP A 237 -8.73 -7.16 -11.08
N GLU A 238 -8.25 -8.28 -11.63
CA GLU A 238 -8.10 -8.44 -13.08
C GLU A 238 -9.44 -8.45 -13.79
N GLY A 239 -9.49 -7.83 -14.99
CA GLY A 239 -10.68 -7.76 -15.81
C GLY A 239 -11.19 -9.11 -16.36
N THR A 240 -10.38 -10.17 -16.28
CA THR A 240 -10.72 -11.55 -16.60
C THR A 240 -11.64 -12.19 -15.55
N THR A 241 -11.64 -11.67 -14.33
CA THR A 241 -12.42 -12.17 -13.21
C THR A 241 -13.86 -11.67 -13.30
N GLN A 242 -14.81 -12.58 -13.31
CA GLN A 242 -16.23 -12.22 -13.20
C GLN A 242 -16.58 -11.86 -11.76
N TYR A 243 -17.43 -10.86 -11.56
CA TYR A 243 -17.88 -10.50 -10.23
C TYR A 243 -19.34 -10.08 -10.17
N THR A 244 -19.96 -10.30 -9.02
CA THR A 244 -21.31 -9.83 -8.71
C THR A 244 -21.34 -9.19 -7.33
N LEU A 245 -22.04 -8.06 -7.21
CA LEU A 245 -22.23 -7.38 -5.93
C LEU A 245 -23.54 -7.84 -5.30
N ARG A 246 -23.50 -8.17 -4.00
CA ARG A 246 -24.69 -8.56 -3.24
C ARG A 246 -24.66 -8.01 -1.83
N LYS A 247 -25.81 -7.79 -1.24
CA LYS A 247 -25.89 -7.51 0.19
C LYS A 247 -25.44 -8.72 0.99
N ALA A 248 -24.64 -8.51 2.01
CA ALA A 248 -24.28 -9.58 2.94
C ALA A 248 -25.55 -10.10 3.62
N ALA A 249 -25.74 -11.43 3.64
CA ALA A 249 -26.92 -12.03 4.25
C ALA A 249 -26.99 -11.68 5.74
N THR A 250 -28.16 -11.29 6.20
CA THR A 250 -28.45 -10.75 7.55
C THR A 250 -28.10 -11.69 8.72
N GLY A 251 -27.73 -12.95 8.47
CA GLY A 251 -27.41 -13.93 9.51
C GLY A 251 -25.92 -14.05 9.86
N PHE A 252 -25.01 -13.70 8.95
CA PHE A 252 -23.57 -13.95 9.12
C PHE A 252 -22.77 -12.74 9.65
N PHE A 253 -23.33 -11.52 9.52
CA PHE A 253 -22.63 -10.25 9.83
C PHE A 253 -23.33 -9.38 10.88
N ARG A 254 -24.09 -9.95 11.79
CA ARG A 254 -24.75 -9.20 12.88
C ARG A 254 -23.79 -8.49 13.84
N SER A 255 -22.51 -8.76 13.75
CA SER A 255 -21.45 -8.14 14.56
C SER A 255 -20.65 -7.03 13.87
N MET A 256 -20.85 -6.80 12.57
CA MET A 256 -20.26 -5.65 11.89
C MET A 256 -21.16 -4.44 12.09
N VAL A 257 -20.83 -3.67 13.11
CA VAL A 257 -21.49 -2.44 13.53
C VAL A 257 -21.55 -1.47 12.35
N SER A 258 -22.79 -1.01 12.07
CA SER A 258 -23.14 0.16 11.28
C SER A 258 -22.82 0.13 9.79
N GLY A 259 -23.64 -0.50 9.03
CA GLY A 259 -23.73 -0.36 7.59
C GLY A 259 -24.17 -1.66 6.93
N GLU A 260 -25.09 -1.59 6.01
CA GLU A 260 -25.49 -2.72 5.18
C GLU A 260 -24.25 -3.18 4.38
N GLY A 261 -23.48 -4.14 4.94
CA GLY A 261 -22.25 -4.64 4.32
C GLY A 261 -22.55 -5.18 2.92
N VAL A 262 -21.85 -4.65 1.94
CA VAL A 262 -21.89 -5.17 0.56
C VAL A 262 -20.67 -6.05 0.37
N VAL A 263 -20.88 -7.20 -0.23
CA VAL A 263 -19.81 -8.12 -0.59
C VAL A 263 -19.76 -8.28 -2.11
N ALA A 264 -18.56 -8.47 -2.62
CA ALA A 264 -18.33 -8.87 -4.00
C ALA A 264 -18.01 -10.36 -4.03
N GLU A 265 -18.76 -11.10 -4.82
CA GLU A 265 -18.49 -12.50 -5.12
C GLU A 265 -17.79 -12.58 -6.46
N PHE A 266 -16.61 -13.13 -6.47
CA PHE A 266 -15.74 -13.29 -7.62
C PHE A 266 -15.76 -14.74 -8.10
N THR A 267 -15.62 -14.92 -9.41
CA THR A 267 -15.41 -16.23 -10.05
C THR A 267 -14.18 -16.14 -10.94
N GLY A 268 -13.18 -16.96 -10.67
CA GLY A 268 -11.94 -17.04 -11.43
C GLY A 268 -12.10 -17.65 -12.83
N PRO A 269 -11.06 -17.57 -13.67
CA PRO A 269 -9.69 -17.29 -13.26
C PRO A 269 -9.40 -15.80 -13.11
N GLY A 270 -8.36 -15.47 -12.31
CA GLY A 270 -7.81 -14.13 -12.21
C GLY A 270 -7.24 -13.82 -10.83
N GLU A 271 -6.79 -12.59 -10.65
CA GLU A 271 -6.16 -12.13 -9.42
C GLU A 271 -6.95 -11.01 -8.76
N LEU A 272 -6.97 -11.06 -7.43
CA LEU A 272 -7.56 -10.04 -6.57
C LEU A 272 -6.47 -9.48 -5.66
N LEU A 273 -6.47 -8.16 -5.46
CA LEU A 273 -5.70 -7.47 -4.43
C LEU A 273 -6.65 -6.99 -3.34
N ILE A 274 -6.35 -7.35 -2.11
CA ILE A 274 -7.22 -7.15 -0.95
C ILE A 274 -6.41 -6.46 0.12
N GLN A 275 -6.94 -5.38 0.71
CA GLN A 275 -6.29 -4.67 1.82
C GLN A 275 -6.71 -5.26 3.17
N THR A 276 -5.76 -5.26 4.12
CA THR A 276 -5.99 -5.86 5.45
C THR A 276 -6.83 -4.99 6.38
N ARG A 277 -7.06 -3.74 6.05
CA ARG A 277 -7.86 -2.79 6.83
C ARG A 277 -8.98 -2.21 5.97
N ASN A 278 -10.04 -1.76 6.65
CA ASN A 278 -11.20 -1.11 6.06
C ASN A 278 -11.29 0.32 6.61
N LEU A 279 -11.22 1.32 5.73
CA LEU A 279 -11.18 2.72 6.13
C LEU A 279 -12.49 3.17 6.79
N ALA A 280 -13.63 2.72 6.29
CA ALA A 280 -14.94 3.06 6.87
C ALA A 280 -15.10 2.46 8.27
N ALA A 281 -14.65 1.21 8.47
CA ALA A 281 -14.64 0.58 9.80
C ALA A 281 -13.71 1.32 10.76
N PHE A 282 -12.54 1.75 10.30
CA PHE A 282 -11.61 2.55 11.09
C PHE A 282 -12.19 3.93 11.45
N ALA A 283 -12.80 4.63 10.49
CA ALA A 283 -13.48 5.90 10.73
C ALA A 283 -14.63 5.74 11.75
N GLY A 284 -15.40 4.65 11.65
CA GLY A 284 -16.42 4.30 12.62
C GLY A 284 -15.89 4.09 14.04
N LEU A 285 -14.73 3.44 14.17
CA LEU A 285 -14.03 3.27 15.44
C LEU A 285 -13.56 4.60 16.04
N MET A 286 -13.13 5.53 15.20
CA MET A 286 -12.63 6.84 15.63
C MET A 286 -13.75 7.85 15.97
N LYS A 287 -14.94 7.66 15.39
CA LYS A 287 -16.07 8.60 15.54
C LYS A 287 -16.41 9.01 16.98
N PRO A 288 -16.39 8.12 17.99
CA PRO A 288 -16.67 8.51 19.38
C PRO A 288 -15.64 9.47 20.00
N PHE A 289 -14.43 9.54 19.41
CA PHE A 289 -13.34 10.39 19.92
C PHE A 289 -13.36 11.80 19.33
N PHE A 290 -14.21 12.05 18.31
CA PHE A 290 -14.39 13.39 17.76
C PHE A 290 -15.62 14.05 18.35
N PRO A 291 -15.54 15.33 18.81
CA PRO A 291 -16.70 16.04 19.28
C PRO A 291 -17.74 16.13 18.16
N SER A 292 -18.98 15.69 18.46
CA SER A 292 -20.11 15.96 17.59
C SER A 292 -20.27 17.47 17.50
N GLN A 293 -20.21 18.05 16.29
CA GLN A 293 -20.64 19.42 16.10
C GLN A 293 -22.14 19.45 16.44
N GLY A 294 -22.44 19.95 17.66
CA GLY A 294 -23.79 20.15 18.10
C GLY A 294 -24.50 21.09 17.13
N GLY A 295 -25.55 20.60 16.51
CA GLY A 295 -26.47 21.45 15.79
C GLY A 295 -26.88 22.58 16.71
N SER A 296 -26.60 23.82 16.34
CA SER A 296 -27.13 25.05 16.95
C SER A 296 -28.66 24.97 16.88
N GLY A 297 -29.26 24.39 17.91
CA GLY A 297 -30.67 24.53 18.17
C GLY A 297 -30.93 25.98 18.54
N GLY A 298 -31.43 26.76 17.60
CA GLY A 298 -31.97 28.08 17.88
C GLY A 298 -33.09 27.98 18.90
N SER A 299 -32.80 28.30 20.17
CA SER A 299 -33.81 28.64 21.15
C SER A 299 -34.45 29.94 20.69
N GLY A 300 -35.59 29.83 20.01
CA GLY A 300 -36.50 30.94 19.79
C GLY A 300 -36.98 31.45 21.16
N PHE A 301 -36.44 32.61 21.57
CA PHE A 301 -37.04 33.40 22.62
C PHE A 301 -38.39 33.91 22.12
N ASN A 302 -39.48 33.31 22.60
CA ASN A 302 -40.83 33.81 22.44
C ASN A 302 -41.05 34.87 23.54
N ILE A 303 -40.97 36.14 23.18
CA ILE A 303 -41.38 37.22 24.04
C ILE A 303 -42.86 37.48 23.72
N GLY A 304 -43.76 36.90 24.52
CA GLY A 304 -45.15 37.30 24.53
C GLY A 304 -45.30 38.64 25.25
N GLY A 305 -46.08 39.55 24.63
CA GLY A 305 -46.55 40.78 25.16
C GLY A 305 -47.65 41.29 24.25
#